data_e84f1c6fe4357f4eb7202258cd3dab0f
#
_entry.id   e84f1c6fe4357f4eb7202258cd3dab0f
#
_cell.length_a   1.000
_cell.length_b   1.000
_cell.length_c   1.000
_cell.angle_alpha   90.00
_cell.angle_beta   90.00
_cell.angle_gamma   90.00
#
_symmetry.space_group_name_H-M   'P 1'
#
loop_
_entity.id
_entity.type
_entity.pdbx_description
1 polymer ?
#
loop_
_entity_poly.entity_id
_entity_poly.type
_entity_poly.pdbx_seq_one_letter_code
_entity_poly.pdbx_strand_id
1 'polypeptide(L)'
;MQPKPGRPARTFTEVARRAQIVECAADVIAETGYARASMAAIARRAGIAKSVISYHFADKNDLMQELIRTTIAAYTQFLEPRLAAEPSAGGKIRAYLDGSAQHMAARTNMHLALLEIAFNAAGPDGRPLLASIPLDAHTPALEQIMRHGQQAGELRNFDIEVMAGLLRSSVTHTMVLALRANPAIDLAGYASELATAFHLATSAQITNSQ
;
A
#
# COMPACT_ATOMS: atom_id res chain seq x y z
N MET A 1 -40.38 -13.18 -4.82
CA MET A 1 -38.98 -13.05 -5.30
C MET A 1 -38.08 -13.51 -4.15
N GLN A 2 -37.63 -14.77 -4.17
CA GLN A 2 -36.79 -15.32 -3.09
C GLN A 2 -35.36 -14.79 -3.22
N PRO A 3 -34.67 -14.38 -2.14
CA PRO A 3 -33.27 -13.99 -2.17
C PRO A 3 -32.43 -15.21 -2.56
N LYS A 4 -31.47 -14.99 -3.51
CA LYS A 4 -30.48 -16.01 -3.88
C LYS A 4 -29.69 -16.43 -2.64
N PRO A 5 -29.48 -17.76 -2.43
CA PRO A 5 -28.66 -18.21 -1.30
C PRO A 5 -27.26 -17.60 -1.39
N GLY A 6 -26.81 -17.03 -0.28
CA GLY A 6 -25.47 -16.47 -0.14
C GLY A 6 -24.41 -17.52 -0.49
N ARG A 7 -23.34 -17.09 -1.17
CA ARG A 7 -22.22 -17.95 -1.54
C ARG A 7 -21.68 -18.60 -0.25
N PRO A 8 -21.51 -19.94 -0.18
CA PRO A 8 -21.01 -20.59 1.03
C PRO A 8 -19.65 -20.01 1.43
N ALA A 9 -19.38 -19.94 2.73
CA ALA A 9 -18.09 -19.51 3.25
C ALA A 9 -16.98 -20.36 2.59
N ARG A 10 -15.93 -19.68 2.09
CA ARG A 10 -14.80 -20.34 1.44
C ARG A 10 -14.09 -21.27 2.42
N THR A 11 -13.73 -22.46 1.98
CA THR A 11 -12.95 -23.39 2.78
C THR A 11 -11.54 -22.83 3.04
N PHE A 12 -10.86 -23.29 4.09
CA PHE A 12 -9.49 -22.92 4.39
C PHE A 12 -8.54 -23.15 3.19
N THR A 13 -8.72 -24.26 2.49
CA THR A 13 -7.93 -24.60 1.29
C THR A 13 -8.16 -23.62 0.14
N GLU A 14 -9.39 -23.14 -0.05
CA GLU A 14 -9.72 -22.12 -1.07
C GLU A 14 -9.09 -20.77 -0.74
N VAL A 15 -9.14 -20.36 0.53
CA VAL A 15 -8.48 -19.12 1.00
C VAL A 15 -6.98 -19.18 0.78
N ALA A 16 -6.33 -20.26 1.21
CA ALA A 16 -4.88 -20.46 1.01
C ALA A 16 -4.49 -20.47 -0.48
N ARG A 17 -5.30 -21.12 -1.34
CA ARG A 17 -5.05 -21.15 -2.78
C ARG A 17 -5.19 -19.77 -3.42
N ARG A 18 -6.20 -19.00 -3.04
CA ARG A 18 -6.34 -17.62 -3.53
C ARG A 18 -5.16 -16.75 -3.12
N ALA A 19 -4.71 -16.84 -1.87
CA ALA A 19 -3.52 -16.12 -1.39
C ALA A 19 -2.27 -16.48 -2.20
N GLN A 20 -2.03 -17.77 -2.45
CA GLN A 20 -0.91 -18.23 -3.29
C GLN A 20 -0.96 -17.65 -4.71
N ILE A 21 -2.15 -17.62 -5.33
CA ILE A 21 -2.31 -17.06 -6.68
C ILE A 21 -2.01 -15.56 -6.69
N VAL A 22 -2.45 -14.82 -5.66
CA VAL A 22 -2.19 -13.39 -5.50
C VAL A 22 -0.68 -13.11 -5.35
N GLU A 23 0.03 -13.89 -4.51
CA GLU A 23 1.48 -13.77 -4.36
C GLU A 23 2.21 -14.03 -5.70
N CYS A 24 1.85 -15.12 -6.40
CA CYS A 24 2.40 -15.41 -7.72
C CYS A 24 2.09 -14.33 -8.76
N ALA A 25 0.91 -13.68 -8.67
CA ALA A 25 0.56 -12.57 -9.55
C ALA A 25 1.46 -11.36 -9.30
N ALA A 26 1.71 -11.02 -8.03
CA ALA A 26 2.63 -9.95 -7.67
C ALA A 26 4.05 -10.21 -8.19
N ASP A 27 4.57 -11.43 -8.02
CA ASP A 27 5.89 -11.81 -8.54
C ASP A 27 5.98 -11.62 -10.06
N VAL A 28 5.00 -12.17 -10.80
CA VAL A 28 4.98 -12.07 -12.27
C VAL A 28 4.89 -10.60 -12.72
N ILE A 29 4.07 -9.77 -12.05
CA ILE A 29 3.93 -8.35 -12.39
C ILE A 29 5.22 -7.60 -12.10
N ALA A 30 5.84 -7.83 -10.93
CA ALA A 30 7.10 -7.17 -10.55
C ALA A 30 8.23 -7.50 -11.53
N GLU A 31 8.32 -8.77 -11.98
CA GLU A 31 9.37 -9.25 -12.88
C GLU A 31 9.14 -8.83 -14.35
N THR A 32 7.89 -8.86 -14.83
CA THR A 32 7.61 -8.74 -16.26
C THR A 32 6.83 -7.49 -16.65
N GLY A 33 6.30 -6.76 -15.68
CA GLY A 33 5.36 -5.65 -15.86
C GLY A 33 3.92 -6.12 -16.04
N TYR A 34 2.97 -5.22 -15.75
CA TYR A 34 1.53 -5.50 -15.80
C TYR A 34 1.04 -6.05 -17.13
N ALA A 35 1.50 -5.49 -18.26
CA ALA A 35 1.02 -5.88 -19.58
C ALA A 35 1.30 -7.35 -19.91
N ARG A 36 2.45 -7.89 -19.51
CA ARG A 36 2.88 -9.27 -19.77
C ARG A 36 2.38 -10.27 -18.73
N ALA A 37 1.88 -9.82 -17.59
CA ALA A 37 1.33 -10.67 -16.55
C ALA A 37 -0.05 -11.22 -16.96
N SER A 38 -0.05 -12.30 -17.75
CA SER A 38 -1.29 -13.00 -18.15
C SER A 38 -1.71 -14.04 -17.13
N MET A 39 -3.01 -14.41 -17.11
CA MET A 39 -3.52 -15.50 -16.28
C MET A 39 -2.74 -16.83 -16.51
N ALA A 40 -2.29 -17.08 -17.74
CA ALA A 40 -1.47 -18.26 -18.04
C ALA A 40 -0.04 -18.18 -17.46
N ALA A 41 0.57 -16.98 -17.47
CA ALA A 41 1.88 -16.75 -16.86
C ALA A 41 1.82 -16.94 -15.34
N ILE A 42 0.76 -16.42 -14.71
CA ILE A 42 0.52 -16.55 -13.27
C ILE A 42 0.24 -18.01 -12.90
N ALA A 43 -0.57 -18.75 -13.69
CA ALA A 43 -0.81 -20.18 -13.49
C ALA A 43 0.48 -20.99 -13.49
N ARG A 44 1.35 -20.73 -14.47
CA ARG A 44 2.67 -21.37 -14.58
C ARG A 44 3.55 -21.08 -13.37
N ARG A 45 3.59 -19.84 -12.90
CA ARG A 45 4.33 -19.44 -11.69
C ARG A 45 3.78 -20.14 -10.44
N ALA A 46 2.46 -20.29 -10.33
CA ALA A 46 1.81 -20.95 -9.21
C ALA A 46 1.87 -22.50 -9.27
N GLY A 47 2.40 -23.08 -10.36
CA GLY A 47 2.44 -24.52 -10.55
C GLY A 47 1.05 -25.18 -10.70
N ILE A 48 0.06 -24.45 -11.26
CA ILE A 48 -1.31 -24.94 -11.40
C ILE A 48 -1.83 -24.79 -12.83
N ALA A 49 -2.90 -25.52 -13.18
CA ALA A 49 -3.56 -25.37 -14.46
C ALA A 49 -4.29 -24.01 -14.54
N LYS A 50 -4.38 -23.44 -15.76
CA LYS A 50 -5.14 -22.19 -16.01
C LYS A 50 -6.60 -22.29 -15.57
N SER A 51 -7.23 -23.49 -15.69
CA SER A 51 -8.59 -23.75 -15.22
C SER A 51 -8.76 -23.54 -13.71
N VAL A 52 -7.71 -23.83 -12.92
CA VAL A 52 -7.73 -23.61 -11.47
C VAL A 52 -7.75 -22.11 -11.14
N ILE A 53 -6.95 -21.27 -11.84
CA ILE A 53 -7.05 -19.81 -11.65
C ILE A 53 -8.44 -19.31 -12.02
N SER A 54 -9.00 -19.76 -13.17
CA SER A 54 -10.33 -19.35 -13.64
C SER A 54 -11.47 -19.82 -12.73
N TYR A 55 -11.25 -20.83 -11.91
CA TYR A 55 -12.16 -21.20 -10.83
C TYR A 55 -12.17 -20.17 -9.68
N HIS A 56 -11.03 -19.62 -9.34
CA HIS A 56 -10.86 -18.69 -8.22
C HIS A 56 -11.11 -17.22 -8.61
N PHE A 57 -10.79 -16.82 -9.83
CA PHE A 57 -10.86 -15.45 -10.33
C PHE A 57 -11.54 -15.42 -11.70
N ALA A 58 -12.55 -14.59 -11.84
CA ALA A 58 -13.33 -14.47 -13.08
C ALA A 58 -12.46 -14.04 -14.27
N ASP A 59 -11.58 -13.07 -14.03
CA ASP A 59 -10.67 -12.53 -15.02
C ASP A 59 -9.41 -11.91 -14.35
N LYS A 60 -8.56 -11.28 -15.16
CA LYS A 60 -7.36 -10.58 -14.66
C LYS A 60 -7.71 -9.41 -13.75
N ASN A 61 -8.77 -8.67 -14.04
CA ASN A 61 -9.17 -7.53 -13.22
C ASN A 61 -9.63 -7.96 -11.82
N ASP A 62 -10.42 -9.03 -11.72
CA ASP A 62 -10.82 -9.62 -10.42
C ASP A 62 -9.59 -10.03 -9.59
N LEU A 63 -8.60 -10.65 -10.22
CA LEU A 63 -7.34 -11.01 -9.56
C LEU A 63 -6.56 -9.75 -9.11
N MET A 64 -6.49 -8.71 -9.95
CA MET A 64 -5.80 -7.47 -9.60
C MET A 64 -6.49 -6.72 -8.45
N GLN A 65 -7.82 -6.66 -8.45
CA GLN A 65 -8.58 -6.08 -7.34
C GLN A 65 -8.30 -6.81 -6.03
N GLU A 66 -8.24 -8.15 -6.05
CA GLU A 66 -7.89 -8.94 -4.88
C GLU A 66 -6.45 -8.68 -4.42
N LEU A 67 -5.49 -8.57 -5.35
CA LEU A 67 -4.10 -8.23 -5.04
C LEU A 67 -4.02 -6.87 -4.35
N ILE A 68 -4.66 -5.84 -4.90
CA ILE A 68 -4.68 -4.50 -4.31
C ILE A 68 -5.29 -4.56 -2.90
N ARG A 69 -6.48 -5.16 -2.78
CA ARG A 69 -7.22 -5.24 -1.52
C ARG A 69 -6.40 -5.95 -0.42
N THR A 70 -5.80 -7.08 -0.74
CA THR A 70 -5.02 -7.87 0.23
C THR A 70 -3.73 -7.16 0.61
N THR A 71 -3.06 -6.49 -0.33
CA THR A 71 -1.83 -5.74 -0.05
C THR A 71 -2.11 -4.55 0.85
N ILE A 72 -3.16 -3.76 0.56
CA ILE A 72 -3.55 -2.63 1.39
C ILE A 72 -3.95 -3.10 2.79
N ALA A 73 -4.76 -4.15 2.90
CA ALA A 73 -5.18 -4.69 4.19
C ALA A 73 -3.98 -5.15 5.05
N ALA A 74 -3.03 -5.88 4.45
CA ALA A 74 -1.82 -6.32 5.14
C ALA A 74 -0.94 -5.15 5.58
N TYR A 75 -0.81 -4.13 4.74
CA TYR A 75 -0.06 -2.91 5.04
C TYR A 75 -0.70 -2.13 6.20
N THR A 76 -2.02 -1.94 6.16
CA THR A 76 -2.78 -1.29 7.24
C THR A 76 -2.60 -2.04 8.56
N GLN A 77 -2.83 -3.35 8.56
CA GLN A 77 -2.67 -4.20 9.74
C GLN A 77 -1.25 -4.16 10.31
N PHE A 78 -0.25 -4.00 9.46
CA PHE A 78 1.15 -3.86 9.88
C PHE A 78 1.44 -2.51 10.52
N LEU A 79 0.86 -1.41 10.00
CA LEU A 79 1.11 -0.06 10.48
C LEU A 79 0.32 0.33 11.72
N GLU A 80 -0.96 -0.05 11.82
CA GLU A 80 -1.85 0.37 12.91
C GLU A 80 -1.25 0.24 14.32
N PRO A 81 -0.70 -0.92 14.75
CA PRO A 81 -0.14 -1.05 16.08
C PRO A 81 1.10 -0.18 16.30
N ARG A 82 1.89 0.08 15.25
CA ARG A 82 3.07 0.94 15.31
C ARG A 82 2.71 2.40 15.51
N LEU A 83 1.71 2.87 14.79
CA LEU A 83 1.18 4.22 14.94
C LEU A 83 0.51 4.42 16.30
N ALA A 84 -0.22 3.40 16.78
CA ALA A 84 -0.89 3.43 18.08
C ALA A 84 0.10 3.47 19.25
N ALA A 85 1.27 2.86 19.11
CA ALA A 85 2.31 2.84 20.15
C ALA A 85 3.00 4.20 20.35
N GLU A 86 2.92 5.10 19.34
CA GLU A 86 3.58 6.41 19.42
C GLU A 86 2.67 7.45 20.09
N PRO A 87 3.13 8.14 21.14
CA PRO A 87 2.31 9.12 21.84
C PRO A 87 2.20 10.46 21.10
N SER A 88 3.23 10.87 20.36
CA SER A 88 3.31 12.18 19.71
C SER A 88 2.97 12.12 18.22
N ALA A 89 2.48 13.23 17.66
CA ALA A 89 2.24 13.35 16.22
C ALA A 89 3.51 13.15 15.40
N GLY A 90 4.62 13.74 15.83
CA GLY A 90 5.93 13.55 15.19
C GLY A 90 6.42 12.11 15.25
N GLY A 91 6.23 11.41 16.38
CA GLY A 91 6.52 9.98 16.52
C GLY A 91 5.70 9.12 15.57
N LYS A 92 4.39 9.41 15.44
CA LYS A 92 3.50 8.71 14.49
C LYS A 92 3.92 8.90 13.03
N ILE A 93 4.32 10.10 12.64
CA ILE A 93 4.84 10.38 11.28
C ILE A 93 6.11 9.56 11.02
N ARG A 94 7.04 9.52 11.98
CA ARG A 94 8.25 8.70 11.89
C ARG A 94 7.90 7.22 11.80
N ALA A 95 7.04 6.71 12.68
CA ALA A 95 6.60 5.31 12.69
C ALA A 95 5.91 4.90 11.38
N TYR A 96 5.17 5.82 10.75
CA TYR A 96 4.59 5.61 9.42
C TYR A 96 5.68 5.40 8.36
N LEU A 97 6.70 6.25 8.33
CA LEU A 97 7.80 6.17 7.35
C LEU A 97 8.66 4.92 7.57
N ASP A 98 9.10 4.68 8.80
CA ASP A 98 9.93 3.53 9.17
C ASP A 98 9.19 2.21 8.95
N GLY A 99 7.91 2.14 9.37
CA GLY A 99 7.05 0.98 9.15
C GLY A 99 6.79 0.72 7.67
N SER A 100 6.62 1.77 6.87
CA SER A 100 6.46 1.65 5.42
C SER A 100 7.69 1.06 4.76
N ALA A 101 8.88 1.53 5.12
CA ALA A 101 10.14 0.99 4.61
C ALA A 101 10.32 -0.49 4.99
N GLN A 102 10.04 -0.85 6.26
CA GLN A 102 10.10 -2.23 6.73
C GLN A 102 9.13 -3.15 5.97
N HIS A 103 7.87 -2.73 5.83
CA HIS A 103 6.87 -3.51 5.09
C HIS A 103 7.24 -3.65 3.61
N MET A 104 7.76 -2.58 3.01
CA MET A 104 8.22 -2.59 1.61
C MET A 104 9.39 -3.53 1.39
N ALA A 105 10.38 -3.54 2.29
CA ALA A 105 11.51 -4.46 2.26
C ALA A 105 11.06 -5.93 2.38
N ALA A 106 10.10 -6.20 3.26
CA ALA A 106 9.56 -7.55 3.48
C ALA A 106 8.63 -8.03 2.34
N ARG A 107 8.03 -7.11 1.56
CA ARG A 107 7.01 -7.39 0.55
C ARG A 107 7.26 -6.65 -0.76
N THR A 108 8.51 -6.58 -1.18
CA THR A 108 9.00 -5.81 -2.34
C THR A 108 8.12 -6.01 -3.59
N ASN A 109 7.90 -7.27 -4.00
CA ASN A 109 7.15 -7.58 -5.22
C ASN A 109 5.68 -7.12 -5.16
N MET A 110 5.06 -7.14 -3.97
CA MET A 110 3.70 -6.61 -3.77
C MET A 110 3.65 -5.10 -4.04
N HIS A 111 4.60 -4.34 -3.50
CA HIS A 111 4.66 -2.89 -3.70
C HIS A 111 4.98 -2.52 -5.15
N LEU A 112 5.92 -3.23 -5.79
CA LEU A 112 6.23 -3.05 -7.21
C LEU A 112 5.02 -3.39 -8.10
N ALA A 113 4.29 -4.47 -7.78
CA ALA A 113 3.08 -4.84 -8.50
C ALA A 113 1.97 -3.79 -8.34
N LEU A 114 1.79 -3.22 -7.14
CA LEU A 114 0.83 -2.12 -6.92
C LEU A 114 1.19 -0.90 -7.79
N LEU A 115 2.47 -0.53 -7.86
CA LEU A 115 2.93 0.58 -8.70
C LEU A 115 2.62 0.30 -10.18
N GLU A 116 2.93 -0.90 -10.68
CA GLU A 116 2.64 -1.32 -12.05
C GLU A 116 1.14 -1.28 -12.36
N ILE A 117 0.31 -1.76 -11.44
CA ILE A 117 -1.15 -1.73 -11.57
C ILE A 117 -1.65 -0.28 -11.58
N ALA A 118 -1.12 0.57 -10.71
CA ALA A 118 -1.51 1.97 -10.60
C ALA A 118 -1.37 2.74 -11.93
N PHE A 119 -0.28 2.48 -12.65
CA PHE A 119 0.03 3.20 -13.90
C PHE A 119 -0.52 2.51 -15.16
N ASN A 120 -0.77 1.20 -15.13
CA ASN A 120 -1.00 0.44 -16.35
C ASN A 120 -2.34 -0.32 -16.38
N ALA A 121 -3.07 -0.43 -15.26
CA ALA A 121 -4.34 -1.14 -15.21
C ALA A 121 -5.52 -0.19 -15.34
N ALA A 122 -6.45 -0.52 -16.25
CA ALA A 122 -7.73 0.15 -16.36
C ALA A 122 -8.87 -0.80 -15.99
N GLY A 123 -9.88 -0.26 -15.31
CA GLY A 123 -11.15 -0.94 -15.06
C GLY A 123 -12.01 -1.06 -16.32
N PRO A 124 -13.16 -1.74 -16.24
CA PRO A 124 -14.08 -1.92 -17.36
C PRO A 124 -14.62 -0.59 -17.92
N ASP A 125 -14.60 0.48 -17.12
CA ASP A 125 -15.02 1.83 -17.48
C ASP A 125 -13.88 2.69 -18.10
N GLY A 126 -12.71 2.10 -18.32
CA GLY A 126 -11.52 2.77 -18.84
C GLY A 126 -10.78 3.66 -17.83
N ARG A 127 -11.26 3.77 -16.61
CA ARG A 127 -10.57 4.51 -15.54
C ARG A 127 -9.45 3.67 -14.94
N PRO A 128 -8.41 4.31 -14.37
CA PRO A 128 -7.39 3.55 -13.64
C PRO A 128 -8.03 2.61 -12.62
N LEU A 129 -7.64 1.33 -12.64
CA LEU A 129 -8.21 0.32 -11.73
C LEU A 129 -8.06 0.73 -10.27
N LEU A 130 -6.95 1.38 -9.96
CA LEU A 130 -6.66 1.90 -8.63
C LEU A 130 -7.67 2.96 -8.15
N ALA A 131 -8.26 3.74 -9.07
CA ALA A 131 -9.27 4.76 -8.74
C ALA A 131 -10.61 4.15 -8.27
N SER A 132 -10.85 2.87 -8.56
CA SER A 132 -12.06 2.14 -8.12
C SER A 132 -11.93 1.56 -6.71
N ILE A 133 -10.75 1.67 -6.08
CA ILE A 133 -10.45 1.09 -4.78
C ILE A 133 -10.11 2.24 -3.83
N PRO A 134 -10.74 2.30 -2.64
CA PRO A 134 -10.39 3.29 -1.65
C PRO A 134 -8.95 3.04 -1.14
N LEU A 135 -7.99 3.66 -1.84
CA LEU A 135 -6.58 3.67 -1.44
C LEU A 135 -6.33 4.55 -0.22
N ASP A 136 -7.35 5.33 0.15
CA ASP A 136 -7.25 6.39 1.15
C ASP A 136 -7.40 5.91 2.60
N ALA A 137 -7.29 4.59 2.86
CA ALA A 137 -7.40 4.08 4.23
C ALA A 137 -6.41 4.76 5.20
N HIS A 138 -5.27 5.25 4.70
CA HIS A 138 -4.24 5.92 5.51
C HIS A 138 -4.30 7.45 5.44
N THR A 139 -4.83 8.06 4.37
CA THR A 139 -4.87 9.52 4.25
C THR A 139 -5.69 10.17 5.36
N PRO A 140 -6.92 9.72 5.67
CA PRO A 140 -7.67 10.26 6.79
C PRO A 140 -6.98 10.07 8.15
N ALA A 141 -6.27 8.95 8.35
CA ALA A 141 -5.51 8.69 9.57
C ALA A 141 -4.31 9.65 9.69
N LEU A 142 -3.57 9.91 8.61
CA LEU A 142 -2.46 10.86 8.59
C LEU A 142 -2.94 12.30 8.84
N GLU A 143 -4.04 12.70 8.20
CA GLU A 143 -4.66 14.00 8.45
C GLU A 143 -5.09 14.16 9.92
N GLN A 144 -5.68 13.12 10.51
CA GLN A 144 -6.08 13.12 11.90
C GLN A 144 -4.88 13.24 12.84
N ILE A 145 -3.79 12.53 12.58
CA ILE A 145 -2.53 12.64 13.32
C ILE A 145 -2.01 14.08 13.26
N MET A 146 -1.97 14.68 12.06
CA MET A 146 -1.49 16.04 11.87
C MET A 146 -2.40 17.07 12.54
N ARG A 147 -3.73 16.90 12.44
CA ARG A 147 -4.71 17.79 13.09
C ARG A 147 -4.57 17.76 14.61
N HIS A 148 -4.44 16.59 15.22
CA HIS A 148 -4.21 16.47 16.65
C HIS A 148 -2.88 17.08 17.06
N GLY A 149 -1.81 16.87 16.26
CA GLY A 149 -0.51 17.48 16.54
C GLY A 149 -0.52 19.01 16.49
N GLN A 150 -1.27 19.62 15.56
CA GLN A 150 -1.45 21.07 15.52
C GLN A 150 -2.27 21.57 16.73
N GLN A 151 -3.35 20.88 17.08
CA GLN A 151 -4.18 21.23 18.26
C GLN A 151 -3.40 21.12 19.57
N ALA A 152 -2.49 20.16 19.68
CA ALA A 152 -1.63 19.97 20.85
C ALA A 152 -0.40 20.91 20.87
N GLY A 153 -0.18 21.70 19.81
CA GLY A 153 0.99 22.56 19.68
C GLY A 153 2.30 21.81 19.38
N GLU A 154 2.24 20.52 19.06
CA GLU A 154 3.39 19.69 18.66
C GLU A 154 3.86 20.03 17.24
N LEU A 155 2.90 20.35 16.37
CA LEU A 155 3.15 20.69 14.97
C LEU A 155 2.80 22.16 14.73
N ARG A 156 3.57 22.84 13.86
CA ARG A 156 3.26 24.18 13.39
C ARG A 156 1.97 24.17 12.52
N ASN A 157 1.43 25.33 12.25
CA ASN A 157 0.34 25.45 11.28
C ASN A 157 0.85 25.25 9.85
N PHE A 158 0.17 24.38 9.11
CA PHE A 158 0.33 24.10 7.68
C PHE A 158 -1.00 23.55 7.15
N ASP A 159 -1.14 23.48 5.82
CA ASP A 159 -2.25 22.79 5.17
C ASP A 159 -2.13 21.28 5.36
N ILE A 160 -3.07 20.70 6.11
CA ILE A 160 -3.04 19.29 6.52
C ILE A 160 -3.22 18.38 5.30
N GLU A 161 -4.13 18.72 4.38
CA GLU A 161 -4.41 17.90 3.19
C GLU A 161 -3.16 17.83 2.29
N VAL A 162 -2.52 18.97 2.05
CA VAL A 162 -1.27 19.04 1.28
C VAL A 162 -0.16 18.24 1.96
N MET A 163 0.05 18.42 3.26
CA MET A 163 1.15 17.75 3.98
C MET A 163 0.92 16.24 4.10
N ALA A 164 -0.31 15.79 4.36
CA ALA A 164 -0.64 14.36 4.39
C ALA A 164 -0.51 13.73 3.00
N GLY A 165 -0.89 14.45 1.95
CA GLY A 165 -0.72 14.05 0.56
C GLY A 165 0.76 13.88 0.19
N LEU A 166 1.63 14.84 0.59
CA LEU A 166 3.08 14.76 0.38
C LEU A 166 3.69 13.56 1.12
N LEU A 167 3.33 13.38 2.40
CA LEU A 167 3.82 12.27 3.21
C LEU A 167 3.44 10.93 2.58
N ARG A 168 2.17 10.75 2.19
CA ARG A 168 1.69 9.55 1.53
C ARG A 168 2.41 9.32 0.20
N SER A 169 2.56 10.36 -0.64
CA SER A 169 3.21 10.26 -1.94
C SER A 169 4.70 9.91 -1.82
N SER A 170 5.37 10.37 -0.76
CA SER A 170 6.77 10.01 -0.48
C SER A 170 6.93 8.50 -0.30
N VAL A 171 5.95 7.81 0.27
CA VAL A 171 5.96 6.36 0.44
C VAL A 171 5.44 5.64 -0.81
N THR A 172 4.23 5.98 -1.27
CA THR A 172 3.53 5.19 -2.30
C THR A 172 4.09 5.35 -3.70
N HIS A 173 4.80 6.44 -3.97
CA HIS A 173 5.41 6.71 -5.27
C HIS A 173 6.94 6.82 -5.17
N THR A 174 7.46 7.80 -4.43
CA THR A 174 8.89 8.13 -4.47
C THR A 174 9.75 6.98 -3.95
N MET A 175 9.40 6.39 -2.80
CA MET A 175 10.14 5.27 -2.22
C MET A 175 10.04 4.01 -3.08
N VAL A 176 8.85 3.69 -3.63
CA VAL A 176 8.67 2.52 -4.51
C VAL A 176 9.40 2.70 -5.85
N LEU A 177 9.41 3.92 -6.42
CA LEU A 177 10.20 4.20 -7.62
C LEU A 177 11.69 4.10 -7.37
N ALA A 178 12.19 4.56 -6.22
CA ALA A 178 13.59 4.41 -5.82
C ALA A 178 13.97 2.93 -5.68
N LEU A 179 13.12 2.12 -5.04
CA LEU A 179 13.28 0.67 -4.94
C LEU A 179 13.30 -0.02 -6.32
N ARG A 180 12.42 0.40 -7.23
CA ARG A 180 12.39 -0.12 -8.60
C ARG A 180 13.66 0.21 -9.38
N ALA A 181 14.18 1.43 -9.21
CA ALA A 181 15.41 1.88 -9.89
C ALA A 181 16.66 1.21 -9.31
N ASN A 182 16.68 0.94 -8.01
CA ASN A 182 17.78 0.29 -7.30
C ASN A 182 17.24 -0.71 -6.28
N PRO A 183 17.13 -2.01 -6.62
CA PRO A 183 16.66 -3.04 -5.68
C PRO A 183 17.53 -3.22 -4.42
N ALA A 184 18.76 -2.71 -4.44
CA ALA A 184 19.68 -2.74 -3.29
C ALA A 184 19.65 -1.45 -2.44
N ILE A 185 18.67 -0.57 -2.68
CA ILE A 185 18.55 0.68 -1.92
C ILE A 185 18.37 0.40 -0.43
N ASP A 186 19.03 1.20 0.40
CA ASP A 186 18.80 1.24 1.85
C ASP A 186 17.45 1.97 2.13
N LEU A 187 16.36 1.20 2.18
CA LEU A 187 15.03 1.74 2.49
C LEU A 187 14.93 2.32 3.89
N ALA A 188 15.72 1.81 4.86
CA ALA A 188 15.72 2.34 6.22
C ALA A 188 16.39 3.71 6.26
N GLY A 189 17.52 3.87 5.61
CA GLY A 189 18.19 5.16 5.44
C GLY A 189 17.30 6.16 4.69
N TYR A 190 16.63 5.71 3.63
CA TYR A 190 15.69 6.54 2.86
C TYR A 190 14.52 7.05 3.74
N ALA A 191 13.91 6.16 4.55
CA ALA A 191 12.85 6.54 5.48
C ALA A 191 13.33 7.51 6.55
N SER A 192 14.55 7.33 7.06
CA SER A 192 15.18 8.23 8.05
C SER A 192 15.38 9.64 7.51
N GLU A 193 15.82 9.79 6.26
CA GLU A 193 15.95 11.10 5.60
C GLU A 193 14.58 11.76 5.41
N LEU A 194 13.57 11.00 4.95
CA LEU A 194 12.20 11.52 4.86
C LEU A 194 11.67 11.94 6.23
N ALA A 195 11.89 11.15 7.28
CA ALA A 195 11.46 11.48 8.64
C ALA A 195 12.11 12.76 9.13
N THR A 196 13.38 12.97 8.85
CA THR A 196 14.11 14.22 9.15
C THR A 196 13.51 15.39 8.39
N ALA A 197 13.28 15.26 7.09
CA ALA A 197 12.69 16.30 6.26
C ALA A 197 11.28 16.69 6.74
N PHE A 198 10.41 15.70 7.03
CA PHE A 198 9.08 15.97 7.57
C PHE A 198 9.13 16.56 8.97
N HIS A 199 10.04 16.12 9.84
CA HIS A 199 10.22 16.71 11.15
C HIS A 199 10.56 18.19 11.04
N LEU A 200 11.57 18.56 10.24
CA LEU A 200 11.93 19.97 10.00
C LEU A 200 10.81 20.79 9.39
N ALA A 201 10.04 20.18 8.47
CA ALA A 201 8.92 20.86 7.82
C ALA A 201 7.70 21.05 8.72
N THR A 202 7.50 20.24 9.75
CA THR A 202 6.25 20.19 10.52
C THR A 202 6.40 20.58 12.00
N SER A 203 7.60 20.56 12.56
CA SER A 203 7.82 20.89 13.99
C SER A 203 7.39 22.32 14.31
N ALA A 204 6.73 22.48 15.44
CA ALA A 204 6.51 23.80 16.01
C ALA A 204 7.88 24.43 16.33
N GLN A 205 8.12 25.65 15.86
CA GLN A 205 9.30 26.41 16.30
C GLN A 205 9.14 26.70 17.79
N ILE A 206 10.08 26.24 18.61
CA ILE A 206 10.15 26.70 19.99
C ILE A 206 10.54 28.17 19.90
N THR A 207 9.56 29.07 20.01
CA THR A 207 9.84 30.49 20.15
C THR A 207 10.44 30.63 21.55
N ASN A 208 11.76 30.63 21.66
CA ASN A 208 12.44 31.11 22.86
C ASN A 208 12.08 32.58 23.01
N SER A 209 11.03 32.88 23.78
CA SER A 209 10.76 34.22 24.28
C SER A 209 11.87 34.54 25.26
N GLN A 210 12.81 35.37 24.83
CA GLN A 210 13.74 36.06 25.73
C GLN A 210 12.99 37.15 26.52
#